data_db9add09df4839cccc0baad195559b01
#
_entry.id   db9add09df4839cccc0baad195559b01
#
_cell.length_a   1.000
_cell.length_b   1.000
_cell.length_c   1.000
_cell.angle_alpha   90.00
_cell.angle_beta   90.00
_cell.angle_gamma   90.00
#
_symmetry.space_group_name_H-M   'P 1'
#
loop_
_entity.id
_entity.type
_entity.pdbx_description
1 polymer ?
#
loop_
_entity_poly.entity_id
_entity_poly.type
_entity_poly.pdbx_seq_one_letter_code
_entity_poly.pdbx_strand_id
1 'polypeptide(L)'
;MAQDAQGDGRPFWKIVVAEATDCTNNNYFEEVYQYYAHGDAWRLPDGAYRTLRDLKDAGVKLAVVSNFDTRLRKLLKDLNVSDMFDAIVVSSEVGYEKPAPEIFKIALEQIGVEARNAVHVGDDETADKAGANAIGLECWLWGEDLKEFSEIQHRIVAKRLR
;
A
#
# COMPACT_ATOMS: atom_id res chain seq x y z
N MET A 1 2.09 -14.08 -5.90
CA MET A 1 3.29 -14.52 -5.14
C MET A 1 3.12 -15.98 -4.75
N ALA A 2 4.17 -16.84 -4.86
CA ALA A 2 4.10 -18.20 -4.35
C ALA A 2 3.85 -18.13 -2.83
N GLN A 3 2.82 -18.83 -2.35
CA GLN A 3 2.54 -18.97 -0.93
C GLN A 3 3.76 -19.60 -0.24
N ASP A 4 4.50 -18.81 0.51
CA ASP A 4 5.48 -19.36 1.44
C ASP A 4 4.83 -19.60 2.81
N ALA A 5 5.31 -20.65 3.50
CA ALA A 5 4.73 -21.08 4.78
C ALA A 5 4.90 -20.02 5.90
N GLN A 6 5.70 -18.97 5.69
CA GLN A 6 5.98 -17.90 6.64
C GLN A 6 5.34 -16.56 6.24
N GLY A 7 4.90 -16.41 4.98
CA GLY A 7 4.27 -15.19 4.47
C GLY A 7 5.21 -13.99 4.38
N ASP A 8 6.52 -14.20 4.56
CA ASP A 8 7.54 -13.15 4.56
C ASP A 8 8.13 -12.84 3.17
N GLY A 9 7.69 -13.57 2.14
CA GLY A 9 8.06 -13.34 0.75
C GLY A 9 9.50 -13.71 0.40
N ARG A 10 10.28 -14.36 1.27
CA ARG A 10 11.70 -14.68 1.03
C ARG A 10 11.97 -15.37 -0.30
N PRO A 11 11.23 -16.40 -0.71
CA PRO A 11 11.47 -17.07 -2.00
C PRO A 11 11.31 -16.12 -3.18
N PHE A 12 10.30 -15.24 -3.14
CA PHE A 12 10.06 -14.22 -4.16
C PHE A 12 11.19 -13.17 -4.17
N TRP A 13 11.50 -12.59 -3.01
CA TRP A 13 12.53 -11.55 -2.90
C TRP A 13 13.93 -12.06 -3.27
N LYS A 14 14.20 -13.34 -3.05
CA LYS A 14 15.48 -13.95 -3.48
C LYS A 14 15.64 -13.92 -5.01
N ILE A 15 14.56 -14.18 -5.73
CA ILE A 15 14.55 -14.10 -7.20
C ILE A 15 14.75 -12.65 -7.63
N VAL A 16 13.97 -11.71 -7.05
CA VAL A 16 14.04 -10.28 -7.37
C VAL A 16 15.45 -9.72 -7.15
N VAL A 17 16.07 -10.03 -6.00
CA VAL A 17 17.44 -9.56 -5.71
C VAL A 17 18.44 -10.18 -6.67
N ALA A 18 18.33 -11.47 -6.98
CA ALA A 18 19.23 -12.12 -7.92
C ALA A 18 19.13 -11.53 -9.33
N GLU A 19 17.94 -11.29 -9.82
CA GLU A 19 17.72 -10.69 -11.15
C GLU A 19 18.18 -9.21 -11.21
N ALA A 20 17.94 -8.45 -10.15
CA ALA A 20 18.31 -7.04 -10.11
C ALA A 20 19.82 -6.79 -9.97
N THR A 21 20.57 -7.75 -9.41
CA THR A 21 21.98 -7.56 -9.05
C THR A 21 22.94 -8.55 -9.71
N ASP A 22 22.43 -9.52 -10.48
CA ASP A 22 23.20 -10.66 -11.01
C ASP A 22 23.93 -11.46 -9.92
N CYS A 23 23.45 -11.40 -8.66
CA CYS A 23 24.08 -12.04 -7.51
C CYS A 23 23.14 -13.09 -6.89
N THR A 24 23.56 -14.33 -6.89
CA THR A 24 22.83 -15.46 -6.27
C THR A 24 23.35 -15.88 -4.90
N ASN A 25 24.28 -15.09 -4.32
CA ASN A 25 24.87 -15.38 -3.01
C ASN A 25 23.85 -15.19 -1.90
N ASN A 26 23.67 -16.24 -1.08
CA ASN A 26 22.69 -16.24 0.00
C ASN A 26 23.00 -15.18 1.09
N ASN A 27 24.27 -14.95 1.43
CA ASN A 27 24.64 -13.96 2.45
C ASN A 27 24.31 -12.54 1.95
N TYR A 28 24.59 -12.27 0.69
CA TYR A 28 24.22 -11.00 0.07
C TYR A 28 22.70 -10.80 0.06
N PHE A 29 21.94 -11.82 -0.32
CA PHE A 29 20.48 -11.77 -0.25
C PHE A 29 20.01 -11.48 1.18
N GLU A 30 20.54 -12.15 2.20
CA GLU A 30 20.14 -11.93 3.59
C GLU A 30 20.45 -10.49 4.05
N GLU A 31 21.61 -9.94 3.69
CA GLU A 31 21.96 -8.56 4.00
C GLU A 31 20.95 -7.56 3.39
N VAL A 32 20.65 -7.69 2.10
CA VAL A 32 19.67 -6.85 1.39
C VAL A 32 18.28 -7.02 1.98
N TYR A 33 17.85 -8.27 2.20
CA TYR A 33 16.53 -8.58 2.74
C TYR A 33 16.35 -7.98 4.14
N GLN A 34 17.34 -8.13 5.02
CA GLN A 34 17.33 -7.56 6.37
C GLN A 34 17.38 -6.03 6.33
N TYR A 35 18.17 -5.44 5.47
CA TYR A 35 18.21 -3.99 5.32
C TYR A 35 16.81 -3.42 5.04
N TYR A 36 16.08 -3.99 4.07
CA TYR A 36 14.73 -3.54 3.72
C TYR A 36 13.63 -4.05 4.68
N ALA A 37 13.95 -4.86 5.68
CA ALA A 37 13.04 -5.23 6.75
C ALA A 37 12.94 -4.20 7.88
N HIS A 38 13.78 -3.16 7.86
CA HIS A 38 13.83 -2.11 8.88
C HIS A 38 13.36 -0.76 8.33
N GLY A 39 12.68 0.02 9.17
CA GLY A 39 12.16 1.32 8.80
C GLY A 39 13.22 2.32 8.32
N ASP A 40 14.48 2.19 8.78
CA ASP A 40 15.59 3.07 8.39
C ASP A 40 15.91 3.04 6.87
N ALA A 41 15.54 1.95 6.18
CA ALA A 41 15.66 1.84 4.73
C ALA A 41 14.55 2.58 3.97
N TRP A 42 13.54 3.06 4.67
CA TRP A 42 12.34 3.67 4.11
C TRP A 42 12.14 5.06 4.65
N ARG A 43 11.50 5.89 3.87
CA ARG A 43 11.08 7.21 4.33
C ARG A 43 9.72 7.57 3.71
N LEU A 44 8.95 8.33 4.46
CA LEU A 44 7.75 8.92 3.92
C LEU A 44 8.12 10.10 3.01
N PRO A 45 7.46 10.25 1.86
CA PRO A 45 7.58 11.45 1.06
C PRO A 45 7.12 12.71 1.81
N ASP A 46 7.62 13.86 1.38
CA ASP A 46 7.22 15.14 1.95
C ASP A 46 5.70 15.33 1.91
N GLY A 47 5.14 15.80 3.00
CA GLY A 47 3.72 16.03 3.14
C GLY A 47 2.86 14.79 3.44
N ALA A 48 3.37 13.56 3.26
CA ALA A 48 2.60 12.35 3.48
C ALA A 48 2.03 12.25 4.90
N TYR A 49 2.88 12.38 5.91
CA TYR A 49 2.46 12.30 7.31
C TYR A 49 1.39 13.34 7.65
N ARG A 50 1.60 14.60 7.21
CA ARG A 50 0.66 15.68 7.46
C ARG A 50 -0.69 15.40 6.80
N THR A 51 -0.69 14.98 5.53
CA THR A 51 -1.93 14.69 4.80
C THR A 51 -2.72 13.54 5.45
N LEU A 52 -2.04 12.45 5.83
CA LEU A 52 -2.71 11.32 6.51
C LEU A 52 -3.34 11.76 7.83
N ARG A 53 -2.62 12.54 8.63
CA ARG A 53 -3.14 13.08 9.89
C ARG A 53 -4.34 13.99 9.67
N ASP A 54 -4.22 14.95 8.77
CA ASP A 54 -5.28 15.93 8.50
C ASP A 54 -6.56 15.24 7.96
N LEU A 55 -6.42 14.19 7.13
CA LEU A 55 -7.54 13.36 6.68
C LEU A 55 -8.19 12.59 7.83
N LYS A 56 -7.39 11.98 8.70
CA LYS A 56 -7.88 11.27 9.87
C LYS A 56 -8.61 12.21 10.83
N ASP A 57 -8.05 13.38 11.12
CA ASP A 57 -8.65 14.40 11.96
C ASP A 57 -9.99 14.93 11.39
N ALA A 58 -10.10 14.92 10.06
CA ALA A 58 -11.35 15.22 9.36
C ALA A 58 -12.35 14.03 9.32
N GLY A 59 -12.04 12.92 9.99
CA GLY A 59 -12.91 11.74 10.05
C GLY A 59 -12.96 10.93 8.75
N VAL A 60 -11.93 11.05 7.90
CA VAL A 60 -11.78 10.17 6.72
C VAL A 60 -11.24 8.84 7.18
N LYS A 61 -11.87 7.74 6.73
CA LYS A 61 -11.36 6.39 6.93
C LYS A 61 -10.16 6.14 6.01
N LEU A 62 -9.08 5.61 6.57
CA LEU A 62 -7.84 5.36 5.84
C LEU A 62 -7.53 3.87 5.83
N ALA A 63 -7.18 3.34 4.66
CA ALA A 63 -6.75 1.95 4.52
C ALA A 63 -5.49 1.84 3.65
N VAL A 64 -4.63 0.88 3.97
CA VAL A 64 -3.54 0.44 3.11
C VAL A 64 -3.97 -0.80 2.36
N VAL A 65 -3.72 -0.84 1.04
CA VAL A 65 -3.89 -2.02 0.18
C VAL A 65 -2.60 -2.24 -0.59
N SER A 66 -1.86 -3.29 -0.27
CA SER A 66 -0.51 -3.47 -0.81
C SER A 66 -0.22 -4.90 -1.25
N ASN A 67 0.38 -5.02 -2.44
CA ASN A 67 1.04 -6.24 -2.88
C ASN A 67 2.40 -6.32 -2.18
N PHE A 68 2.40 -6.85 -0.98
CA PHE A 68 3.58 -6.95 -0.13
C PHE A 68 3.51 -8.20 0.77
N ASP A 69 4.55 -8.44 1.53
CA ASP A 69 4.61 -9.49 2.53
C ASP A 69 4.33 -8.97 3.96
N THR A 70 4.33 -9.86 4.93
CA THR A 70 3.97 -9.56 6.33
C THR A 70 4.84 -8.50 7.00
N ARG A 71 6.04 -8.19 6.46
CA ARG A 71 6.93 -7.14 6.98
C ARG A 71 6.33 -5.73 6.89
N LEU A 72 5.36 -5.51 5.97
CA LEU A 72 4.76 -4.18 5.79
C LEU A 72 4.20 -3.62 7.09
N ARG A 73 3.58 -4.44 7.94
CA ARG A 73 3.02 -3.97 9.21
C ARG A 73 4.09 -3.41 10.15
N LYS A 74 5.25 -4.07 10.21
CA LYS A 74 6.39 -3.57 10.98
C LYS A 74 6.93 -2.28 10.39
N LEU A 75 7.09 -2.21 9.06
CA LEU A 75 7.58 -1.01 8.37
C LEU A 75 6.69 0.21 8.64
N LEU A 76 5.36 0.05 8.57
CA LEU A 76 4.43 1.15 8.88
C LEU A 76 4.52 1.61 10.34
N LYS A 77 4.82 0.70 11.29
CA LYS A 77 5.09 1.05 12.68
C LYS A 77 6.40 1.81 12.83
N ASP A 78 7.47 1.32 12.22
CA ASP A 78 8.79 1.96 12.26
C ASP A 78 8.72 3.38 11.67
N LEU A 79 7.88 3.59 10.64
CA LEU A 79 7.60 4.90 10.04
C LEU A 79 6.60 5.77 10.84
N ASN A 80 6.08 5.28 11.97
CA ASN A 80 5.13 5.96 12.83
C ASN A 80 3.81 6.39 12.13
N VAL A 81 3.33 5.58 11.18
CA VAL A 81 2.07 5.85 10.45
C VAL A 81 1.04 4.73 10.60
N SER A 82 1.38 3.61 11.21
CA SER A 82 0.48 2.45 11.35
C SER A 82 -0.85 2.83 11.99
N ASP A 83 -0.83 3.65 13.05
CA ASP A 83 -2.02 4.04 13.81
C ASP A 83 -2.92 5.06 13.09
N MET A 84 -2.49 5.55 11.93
CA MET A 84 -3.31 6.42 11.10
C MET A 84 -4.33 5.64 10.27
N PHE A 85 -4.09 4.35 10.04
CA PHE A 85 -4.93 3.53 9.19
C PHE A 85 -5.96 2.74 10.00
N ASP A 86 -7.22 2.75 9.52
CA ASP A 86 -8.32 1.96 10.06
C ASP A 86 -8.23 0.49 9.60
N ALA A 87 -7.56 0.24 8.46
CA ALA A 87 -7.28 -1.10 7.96
C ALA A 87 -5.94 -1.16 7.23
N ILE A 88 -5.26 -2.30 7.32
CA ILE A 88 -4.03 -2.60 6.57
C ILE A 88 -4.22 -3.98 5.93
N VAL A 89 -4.38 -4.00 4.60
CA VAL A 89 -4.61 -5.22 3.81
C VAL A 89 -3.37 -5.52 2.99
N VAL A 90 -2.75 -6.66 3.29
CA VAL A 90 -1.49 -7.12 2.69
C VAL A 90 -1.76 -8.38 1.88
N SER A 91 -1.33 -8.42 0.63
CA SER A 91 -1.63 -9.52 -0.29
C SER A 91 -1.20 -10.89 0.23
N SER A 92 -0.03 -10.99 0.86
CA SER A 92 0.45 -12.25 1.43
C SER A 92 -0.40 -12.78 2.59
N GLU A 93 -1.15 -11.89 3.28
CA GLU A 93 -2.00 -12.26 4.41
C GLU A 93 -3.40 -12.68 3.96
N VAL A 94 -3.94 -12.00 2.92
CA VAL A 94 -5.32 -12.23 2.47
C VAL A 94 -5.42 -13.19 1.29
N GLY A 95 -4.29 -13.53 0.65
CA GLY A 95 -4.24 -14.48 -0.48
C GLY A 95 -4.68 -13.90 -1.82
N TYR A 96 -4.92 -12.60 -1.89
CA TYR A 96 -5.26 -11.87 -3.12
C TYR A 96 -4.30 -10.72 -3.32
N GLU A 97 -3.86 -10.50 -4.56
CA GLU A 97 -2.99 -9.38 -4.92
C GLU A 97 -3.67 -8.48 -5.98
N LYS A 98 -3.37 -7.20 -5.96
CA LYS A 98 -3.82 -6.28 -7.02
C LYS A 98 -3.29 -6.76 -8.38
N PRO A 99 -4.10 -6.78 -9.45
CA PRO A 99 -5.39 -6.12 -9.62
C PRO A 99 -6.63 -6.93 -9.22
N ALA A 100 -6.51 -8.08 -8.53
CA ALA A 100 -7.67 -8.85 -8.12
C ALA A 100 -8.64 -8.00 -7.31
N PRO A 101 -9.93 -7.94 -7.68
CA PRO A 101 -10.92 -7.07 -7.03
C PRO A 101 -11.16 -7.43 -5.55
N GLU A 102 -10.84 -8.66 -5.15
CA GLU A 102 -11.05 -9.19 -3.81
C GLU A 102 -10.27 -8.40 -2.76
N ILE A 103 -9.02 -8.01 -3.05
CA ILE A 103 -8.18 -7.28 -2.09
C ILE A 103 -8.74 -5.91 -1.76
N PHE A 104 -9.34 -5.22 -2.76
CA PHE A 104 -9.99 -3.93 -2.54
C PHE A 104 -11.30 -4.08 -1.77
N LYS A 105 -12.10 -5.13 -2.07
CA LYS A 105 -13.35 -5.43 -1.34
C LYS A 105 -13.09 -5.69 0.13
N ILE A 106 -12.04 -6.47 0.45
CA ILE A 106 -11.62 -6.74 1.83
C ILE A 106 -11.30 -5.43 2.56
N ALA A 107 -10.57 -4.52 1.93
CA ALA A 107 -10.24 -3.24 2.54
C ALA A 107 -11.50 -2.38 2.80
N LEU A 108 -12.38 -2.27 1.82
CA LEU A 108 -13.65 -1.53 1.94
C LEU A 108 -14.55 -2.11 3.04
N GLU A 109 -14.64 -3.43 3.13
CA GLU A 109 -15.39 -4.13 4.18
C GLU A 109 -14.82 -3.83 5.57
N GLN A 110 -13.49 -3.91 5.75
CA GLN A 110 -12.84 -3.64 7.02
C GLN A 110 -13.06 -2.21 7.52
N ILE A 111 -13.10 -1.23 6.62
CA ILE A 111 -13.37 0.16 7.01
C ILE A 111 -14.85 0.54 6.99
N GLY A 112 -15.73 -0.35 6.53
CA GLY A 112 -17.19 -0.14 6.47
C GLY A 112 -17.60 0.95 5.48
N VAL A 113 -16.94 1.04 4.31
CA VAL A 113 -17.19 2.06 3.27
C VAL A 113 -17.52 1.40 1.95
N GLU A 114 -18.52 1.93 1.24
CA GLU A 114 -18.85 1.47 -0.12
C GLU A 114 -17.85 2.05 -1.15
N ALA A 115 -17.58 1.31 -2.23
CA ALA A 115 -16.63 1.69 -3.29
C ALA A 115 -16.92 3.10 -3.85
N ARG A 116 -18.19 3.46 -4.09
CA ARG A 116 -18.58 4.79 -4.60
C ARG A 116 -18.25 5.96 -3.67
N ASN A 117 -18.01 5.68 -2.38
CA ASN A 117 -17.70 6.67 -1.34
C ASN A 117 -16.22 6.67 -0.95
N ALA A 118 -15.40 5.92 -1.68
CA ALA A 118 -13.97 5.80 -1.47
C ALA A 118 -13.20 6.20 -2.72
N VAL A 119 -11.90 6.40 -2.55
CA VAL A 119 -10.93 6.57 -3.63
C VAL A 119 -9.68 5.78 -3.29
N HIS A 120 -9.14 5.08 -4.28
CA HIS A 120 -7.82 4.47 -4.19
C HIS A 120 -6.76 5.43 -4.74
N VAL A 121 -5.59 5.44 -4.14
CA VAL A 121 -4.42 6.16 -4.66
C VAL A 121 -3.30 5.15 -4.83
N GLY A 122 -2.78 5.03 -6.04
CA GLY A 122 -1.71 4.10 -6.38
C GLY A 122 -0.89 4.60 -7.54
N ASP A 123 0.12 3.88 -7.94
CA ASP A 123 1.08 4.28 -8.98
C ASP A 123 1.08 3.35 -10.22
N ASP A 124 0.39 2.23 -10.14
CA ASP A 124 0.32 1.25 -11.22
C ASP A 124 -1.04 1.26 -11.92
N GLU A 125 -1.01 1.48 -13.25
CA GLU A 125 -2.23 1.57 -14.05
C GLU A 125 -3.02 0.24 -14.07
N THR A 126 -2.33 -0.89 -14.06
CA THR A 126 -2.94 -2.22 -14.07
C THR A 126 -3.33 -2.66 -12.66
N ALA A 127 -2.38 -2.68 -11.74
CA ALA A 127 -2.61 -3.19 -10.40
C ALA A 127 -3.56 -2.29 -9.60
N ASP A 128 -3.37 -0.98 -9.65
CA ASP A 128 -4.17 -0.04 -8.86
C ASP A 128 -5.42 0.42 -9.61
N LYS A 129 -5.26 1.06 -10.78
CA LYS A 129 -6.37 1.72 -11.46
C LYS A 129 -7.37 0.74 -12.06
N ALA A 130 -6.89 -0.24 -12.83
CA ALA A 130 -7.80 -1.22 -13.42
C ALA A 130 -8.46 -2.10 -12.35
N GLY A 131 -7.70 -2.53 -11.32
CA GLY A 131 -8.22 -3.33 -10.22
C GLY A 131 -9.29 -2.61 -9.40
N ALA A 132 -9.06 -1.35 -9.02
CA ALA A 132 -10.02 -0.52 -8.29
C ALA A 132 -11.28 -0.24 -9.14
N ASN A 133 -11.11 0.17 -10.40
CA ASN A 133 -12.21 0.50 -11.29
C ASN A 133 -13.13 -0.71 -11.56
N ALA A 134 -12.60 -1.94 -11.54
CA ALA A 134 -13.37 -3.16 -11.73
C ALA A 134 -14.49 -3.35 -10.68
N ILE A 135 -14.40 -2.70 -9.53
CA ILE A 135 -15.43 -2.72 -8.47
C ILE A 135 -16.14 -1.38 -8.29
N GLY A 136 -15.96 -0.43 -9.21
CA GLY A 136 -16.53 0.92 -9.11
C GLY A 136 -15.85 1.82 -8.06
N LEU A 137 -14.65 1.47 -7.63
CA LEU A 137 -13.80 2.29 -6.78
C LEU A 137 -13.00 3.24 -7.68
N GLU A 138 -13.14 4.56 -7.47
CA GLU A 138 -12.36 5.56 -8.17
C GLU A 138 -10.88 5.41 -7.81
N CYS A 139 -9.99 5.57 -8.78
CA CYS A 139 -8.55 5.56 -8.57
C CYS A 139 -7.90 6.83 -9.11
N TRP A 140 -7.01 7.40 -8.34
CA TRP A 140 -6.11 8.49 -8.74
C TRP A 140 -4.69 7.97 -8.83
N LEU A 141 -4.06 8.12 -10.00
CA LEU A 141 -2.69 7.68 -10.23
C LEU A 141 -1.69 8.72 -9.73
N TRP A 142 -0.77 8.25 -8.91
CA TRP A 142 0.37 9.04 -8.49
C TRP A 142 1.32 9.31 -9.67
N GLY A 143 1.73 10.57 -9.81
CA GLY A 143 2.56 11.01 -10.94
C GLY A 143 1.76 11.49 -12.14
N GLU A 144 0.50 11.06 -12.32
CA GLU A 144 -0.41 11.51 -13.38
C GLU A 144 -1.49 12.43 -12.84
N ASP A 145 -2.40 11.87 -12.02
CA ASP A 145 -3.54 12.58 -11.44
C ASP A 145 -3.15 13.41 -10.23
N LEU A 146 -2.13 12.97 -9.49
CA LEU A 146 -1.62 13.58 -8.26
C LEU A 146 -0.10 13.67 -8.32
N LYS A 147 0.46 14.79 -7.86
CA LYS A 147 1.91 15.01 -7.75
C LYS A 147 2.35 15.30 -6.32
N GLU A 148 1.42 15.72 -5.48
CA GLU A 148 1.67 16.07 -4.09
C GLU A 148 0.59 15.47 -3.18
N PHE A 149 0.96 15.08 -1.96
CA PHE A 149 0.02 14.54 -0.98
C PHE A 149 -1.08 15.53 -0.59
N SER A 150 -0.80 16.83 -0.58
CA SER A 150 -1.77 17.89 -0.31
C SER A 150 -2.96 17.88 -1.26
N GLU A 151 -2.76 17.46 -2.52
CA GLU A 151 -3.84 17.38 -3.51
C GLU A 151 -4.91 16.35 -3.13
N ILE A 152 -4.51 15.26 -2.46
CA ILE A 152 -5.43 14.23 -1.96
C ILE A 152 -6.43 14.86 -1.00
N GLN A 153 -5.92 15.60 -0.01
CA GLN A 153 -6.75 16.29 0.98
C GLN A 153 -7.70 17.28 0.33
N HIS A 154 -7.20 18.13 -0.57
CA HIS A 154 -8.01 19.13 -1.26
C HIS A 154 -9.14 18.51 -2.06
N ARG A 155 -8.88 17.42 -2.80
CA ARG A 155 -9.90 16.72 -3.60
C ARG A 155 -10.95 16.04 -2.74
N ILE A 156 -10.56 15.40 -1.64
CA ILE A 156 -11.49 14.72 -0.72
C ILE A 156 -12.41 15.73 -0.04
N VAL A 157 -11.84 16.84 0.46
CA VAL A 157 -12.64 17.88 1.11
C VAL A 157 -13.61 18.52 0.11
N ALA A 158 -13.17 18.82 -1.12
CA ALA A 158 -14.03 19.37 -2.16
C ALA A 158 -15.20 18.42 -2.56
N LYS A 159 -15.00 17.11 -2.49
CA LYS A 159 -16.07 16.11 -2.74
C LYS A 159 -17.10 16.05 -1.61
N ARG A 160 -16.70 16.28 -0.35
CA ARG A 160 -17.63 16.30 0.80
C ARG A 160 -18.56 17.51 0.83
N LEU A 161 -18.22 18.56 0.13
CA LEU A 161 -19.01 19.79 0.06
C LEU A 161 -20.05 19.82 -1.08
N ARG A 162 -20.14 18.75 -1.86
CA ARG A 162 -21.11 18.55 -2.94
C ARG A 162 -22.14 17.51 -2.56
#